data_6f7c96e9337bf16d6bfe8c16797749e5
#
_entry.id   6f7c96e9337bf16d6bfe8c16797749e5
#
_cell.length_a   1.000
_cell.length_b   1.000
_cell.length_c   1.000
_cell.angle_alpha   90.00
_cell.angle_beta   90.00
_cell.angle_gamma   90.00
#
_symmetry.space_group_name_H-M   'P 1'
#
loop_
_entity.id
_entity.type
_entity.pdbx_description
1 polymer ?
#
loop_
_entity_poly.entity_id
_entity_poly.type
_entity_poly.pdbx_seq_one_letter_code
_entity_poly.pdbx_strand_id
1 'polypeptide(L)'
;MSDIIKLLPDSVANQIAAGEVIQRPASVIKELVENAIDAGATSIQIVLKDAGRTLIQVIDNGKGMSDTDARLAFERHSTSKISKAEDLFSLQTMGFRGEALASIAAIAQVELRTRAKGAQLGTKIMINASKCESQEPDMCPEGSNFMIKNIFFNVPARRKFLKSNQVELSNIIKEYEKLALVNHHVDFSLSNNDKLLNKFSGGSFKQRIASLWGAKVDQQLVPLNTDTSLVRITGFVSKPEGARKRNFLQFLFVNGRFMRHPYFHKAIISSYSELIPDDEQPNYFLNFSVDPESIDVNIHPTKTEIKFENELPIWQILAAAVKESLGRFSAVPQIDFDTIDAPEIPAFNDHTVVTAP
;
A
#
# COMPACT_ATOMS: atom_id res chain seq x y z
N MET A 1 53.92 5.50 -6.67
CA MET A 1 52.79 5.09 -5.81
C MET A 1 51.83 4.33 -6.71
N SER A 2 51.40 3.13 -6.35
CA SER A 2 50.40 2.40 -7.15
C SER A 2 49.02 3.03 -6.91
N ASP A 3 48.23 3.17 -7.97
CA ASP A 3 46.87 3.70 -7.88
C ASP A 3 46.01 2.84 -6.89
N ILE A 4 45.43 3.49 -5.90
CA ILE A 4 44.65 2.86 -4.83
C ILE A 4 43.20 2.72 -5.25
N ILE A 5 42.67 3.66 -6.06
CA ILE A 5 41.29 3.68 -6.51
C ILE A 5 41.12 2.70 -7.67
N LYS A 6 40.15 1.76 -7.56
CA LYS A 6 39.85 0.79 -8.61
C LYS A 6 38.35 0.83 -8.93
N LEU A 7 38.03 0.65 -10.20
CA LEU A 7 36.64 0.45 -10.62
C LEU A 7 36.13 -0.91 -10.09
N LEU A 8 34.95 -0.91 -9.44
CA LEU A 8 34.33 -2.14 -8.97
C LEU A 8 33.80 -2.96 -10.15
N PRO A 9 33.88 -4.28 -10.10
CA PRO A 9 33.15 -5.14 -11.02
C PRO A 9 31.64 -4.84 -10.97
N ASP A 10 30.96 -4.88 -12.12
CA ASP A 10 29.52 -4.58 -12.23
C ASP A 10 28.66 -5.42 -11.26
N SER A 11 29.01 -6.68 -11.06
CA SER A 11 28.31 -7.56 -10.12
C SER A 11 28.36 -7.05 -8.67
N VAL A 12 29.50 -6.49 -8.26
CA VAL A 12 29.67 -5.92 -6.91
C VAL A 12 28.93 -4.57 -6.81
N ALA A 13 29.09 -3.71 -7.81
CA ALA A 13 28.40 -2.43 -7.88
C ALA A 13 26.85 -2.64 -7.83
N ASN A 14 26.35 -3.63 -8.57
CA ASN A 14 24.93 -3.99 -8.59
C ASN A 14 24.43 -4.51 -7.22
N GLN A 15 25.23 -5.33 -6.52
CA GLN A 15 24.87 -5.80 -5.18
C GLN A 15 24.87 -4.67 -4.13
N ILE A 16 25.78 -3.70 -4.22
CA ILE A 16 25.81 -2.53 -3.33
C ILE A 16 24.54 -1.70 -3.54
N ALA A 17 24.26 -1.31 -4.79
CA ALA A 17 23.07 -0.52 -5.13
C ALA A 17 21.77 -1.25 -4.82
N ALA A 18 21.68 -2.56 -5.11
CA ALA A 18 20.54 -3.37 -4.72
C ALA A 18 20.25 -3.30 -3.22
N GLY A 19 21.27 -3.05 -2.43
CA GLY A 19 21.18 -2.93 -1.01
C GLY A 19 20.50 -1.69 -0.47
N GLU A 20 20.51 -0.65 -1.20
CA GLU A 20 19.82 0.60 -0.88
C GLU A 20 18.33 0.47 -1.17
N VAL A 21 17.96 -0.28 -2.20
CA VAL A 21 16.57 -0.47 -2.65
C VAL A 21 15.90 -1.64 -1.94
N ILE A 22 16.54 -2.82 -1.93
CA ILE A 22 15.97 -4.06 -1.42
C ILE A 22 16.66 -4.48 -0.12
N GLN A 23 16.04 -4.18 1.00
CA GLN A 23 16.55 -4.50 2.34
C GLN A 23 16.00 -5.81 2.90
N ARG A 24 14.80 -6.21 2.48
CA ARG A 24 14.06 -7.40 2.98
C ARG A 24 13.02 -7.90 1.98
N PRO A 25 12.41 -9.07 2.21
CA PRO A 25 11.34 -9.61 1.34
C PRO A 25 10.18 -8.64 1.10
N ALA A 26 9.75 -7.90 2.14
CA ALA A 26 8.68 -6.90 2.01
C ALA A 26 9.00 -5.80 0.99
N SER A 27 10.28 -5.41 0.82
CA SER A 27 10.69 -4.43 -0.20
C SER A 27 10.47 -4.96 -1.62
N VAL A 28 10.74 -6.26 -1.87
CA VAL A 28 10.48 -6.89 -3.17
C VAL A 28 9.00 -6.86 -3.49
N ILE A 29 8.14 -7.23 -2.52
CA ILE A 29 6.68 -7.23 -2.71
C ILE A 29 6.18 -5.82 -3.03
N LYS A 30 6.66 -4.81 -2.28
CA LYS A 30 6.31 -3.41 -2.53
C LYS A 30 6.60 -3.03 -3.98
N GLU A 31 7.82 -3.20 -4.44
CA GLU A 31 8.23 -2.80 -5.79
C GLU A 31 7.47 -3.56 -6.90
N LEU A 32 7.27 -4.88 -6.73
CA LEU A 32 6.55 -5.69 -7.73
C LEU A 32 5.05 -5.34 -7.78
N VAL A 33 4.40 -5.13 -6.64
CA VAL A 33 2.99 -4.74 -6.58
C VAL A 33 2.79 -3.32 -7.12
N GLU A 34 3.67 -2.36 -6.79
CA GLU A 34 3.63 -1.02 -7.36
C GLU A 34 3.79 -1.05 -8.89
N ASN A 35 4.66 -1.92 -9.42
CA ASN A 35 4.80 -2.11 -10.86
C ASN A 35 3.54 -2.74 -11.49
N ALA A 36 2.89 -3.69 -10.83
CA ALA A 36 1.62 -4.28 -11.30
C ALA A 36 0.49 -3.24 -11.35
N ILE A 37 0.40 -2.37 -10.33
CA ILE A 37 -0.55 -1.25 -10.30
C ILE A 37 -0.28 -0.26 -11.43
N ASP A 38 0.97 0.14 -11.63
CA ASP A 38 1.39 1.02 -12.74
C ASP A 38 1.14 0.38 -14.13
N ALA A 39 1.12 -0.97 -14.20
CA ALA A 39 0.73 -1.72 -15.40
C ALA A 39 -0.79 -1.82 -15.59
N GLY A 40 -1.61 -1.23 -14.70
CA GLY A 40 -3.07 -1.23 -14.77
C GLY A 40 -3.70 -2.57 -14.37
N ALA A 41 -3.04 -3.32 -13.49
CA ALA A 41 -3.58 -4.58 -12.98
C ALA A 41 -4.87 -4.36 -12.18
N THR A 42 -5.87 -5.20 -12.41
CA THR A 42 -7.11 -5.25 -11.63
C THR A 42 -7.14 -6.44 -10.67
N SER A 43 -6.19 -7.36 -10.77
CA SER A 43 -6.02 -8.49 -9.87
C SER A 43 -4.55 -8.79 -9.65
N ILE A 44 -4.15 -8.91 -8.38
CA ILE A 44 -2.77 -9.17 -7.96
C ILE A 44 -2.77 -10.30 -6.95
N GLN A 45 -2.05 -11.36 -7.26
CA GLN A 45 -1.87 -12.52 -6.38
C GLN A 45 -0.42 -12.59 -5.90
N ILE A 46 -0.22 -12.72 -4.59
CA ILE A 46 1.08 -12.87 -3.95
C ILE A 46 1.16 -14.26 -3.31
N VAL A 47 2.16 -15.03 -3.71
CA VAL A 47 2.43 -16.37 -3.17
C VAL A 47 3.83 -16.37 -2.56
N LEU A 48 3.91 -16.81 -1.32
CA LEU A 48 5.16 -16.86 -0.55
C LEU A 48 5.49 -18.29 -0.13
N LYS A 49 6.79 -18.58 -0.06
CA LYS A 49 7.32 -19.73 0.69
C LYS A 49 8.37 -19.22 1.67
N ASP A 50 8.31 -19.73 2.91
CA ASP A 50 9.20 -19.36 4.00
C ASP A 50 9.27 -17.84 4.24
N ALA A 51 8.09 -17.18 4.25
CA ALA A 51 7.98 -15.73 4.41
C ALA A 51 8.83 -14.95 3.37
N GLY A 52 8.86 -15.44 2.13
CA GLY A 52 9.55 -14.81 1.01
C GLY A 52 11.06 -15.11 0.93
N ARG A 53 11.62 -15.96 1.79
CA ARG A 53 13.04 -16.35 1.71
C ARG A 53 13.31 -17.29 0.54
N THR A 54 12.45 -18.29 0.38
CA THR A 54 12.57 -19.31 -0.67
C THR A 54 11.89 -18.86 -1.94
N LEU A 55 10.68 -18.27 -1.83
CA LEU A 55 9.91 -17.79 -2.97
C LEU A 55 9.09 -16.55 -2.60
N ILE A 56 9.17 -15.55 -3.47
CA ILE A 56 8.20 -14.47 -3.60
C ILE A 56 7.70 -14.54 -5.03
N GLN A 57 6.40 -14.81 -5.20
CA GLN A 57 5.76 -14.81 -6.51
C GLN A 57 4.67 -13.75 -6.52
N VAL A 58 4.69 -12.89 -7.54
CA VAL A 58 3.66 -11.87 -7.79
C VAL A 58 3.11 -12.08 -9.17
N ILE A 59 1.80 -12.32 -9.25
CA ILE A 59 1.07 -12.56 -10.48
C ILE A 59 0.08 -11.42 -10.64
N ASP A 60 0.12 -10.75 -11.78
CA ASP A 60 -0.79 -9.67 -12.15
C ASP A 60 -1.42 -9.90 -13.53
N ASN A 61 -2.56 -9.27 -13.75
CA ASN A 61 -3.27 -9.24 -15.03
C ASN A 61 -3.16 -7.87 -15.73
N GLY A 62 -2.07 -7.14 -15.52
CA GLY A 62 -1.81 -5.86 -16.15
C GLY A 62 -1.51 -5.95 -17.64
N LYS A 63 -0.96 -4.88 -18.22
CA LYS A 63 -0.66 -4.80 -19.67
C LYS A 63 0.38 -5.81 -20.16
N GLY A 64 1.15 -6.44 -19.26
CA GLY A 64 2.27 -7.30 -19.62
C GLY A 64 3.40 -6.57 -20.32
N MET A 65 4.33 -7.34 -20.89
CA MET A 65 5.51 -6.82 -21.60
C MET A 65 5.75 -7.59 -22.89
N SER A 66 6.32 -6.91 -23.89
CA SER A 66 6.92 -7.56 -25.07
C SER A 66 8.17 -8.34 -24.67
N ASP A 67 8.70 -9.18 -25.54
CA ASP A 67 9.96 -9.90 -25.35
C ASP A 67 11.14 -8.95 -25.14
N THR A 68 11.20 -7.87 -25.91
CA THR A 68 12.24 -6.82 -25.79
C THR A 68 12.10 -6.04 -24.49
N ASP A 69 10.88 -5.58 -24.12
CA ASP A 69 10.65 -4.84 -22.87
C ASP A 69 10.92 -5.72 -21.65
N ALA A 70 10.54 -6.98 -21.69
CA ALA A 70 10.78 -7.94 -20.61
C ALA A 70 12.28 -8.13 -20.34
N ARG A 71 13.11 -8.08 -21.39
CA ARG A 71 14.57 -8.13 -21.27
C ARG A 71 15.11 -6.82 -20.71
N LEU A 72 14.70 -5.69 -21.29
CA LEU A 72 15.15 -4.35 -20.89
C LEU A 72 14.73 -3.97 -19.48
N ALA A 73 13.63 -4.50 -18.98
CA ALA A 73 13.13 -4.23 -17.64
C ALA A 73 14.12 -4.59 -16.52
N PHE A 74 15.10 -5.45 -16.79
CA PHE A 74 16.15 -5.83 -15.84
C PHE A 74 17.47 -5.06 -16.04
N GLU A 75 17.53 -4.19 -17.03
CA GLU A 75 18.66 -3.29 -17.19
C GLU A 75 18.51 -2.07 -16.28
N ARG A 76 19.61 -1.52 -15.81
CA ARG A 76 19.60 -0.32 -14.97
C ARG A 76 19.19 0.89 -15.77
N HIS A 77 18.47 1.80 -15.10
CA HIS A 77 17.96 3.05 -15.71
C HIS A 77 16.98 2.81 -16.87
N SER A 78 16.47 1.60 -17.02
CA SER A 78 15.41 1.27 -17.97
C SER A 78 14.04 1.50 -17.36
N THR A 79 13.29 2.44 -17.89
CA THR A 79 11.95 2.77 -17.41
C THR A 79 11.05 3.21 -18.56
N SER A 80 9.78 2.83 -18.48
CA SER A 80 8.73 3.31 -19.39
C SER A 80 7.96 4.50 -18.83
N LYS A 81 8.39 5.05 -17.68
CA LYS A 81 7.57 5.96 -16.86
C LYS A 81 8.03 7.40 -16.92
N ILE A 82 9.30 7.64 -17.24
CA ILE A 82 9.90 8.96 -17.45
C ILE A 82 10.79 8.92 -18.67
N SER A 83 10.84 10.01 -19.39
CA SER A 83 11.71 10.18 -20.57
C SER A 83 12.56 11.45 -20.52
N LYS A 84 12.16 12.43 -19.73
CA LYS A 84 12.81 13.73 -19.58
C LYS A 84 12.99 14.08 -18.11
N ALA A 85 13.91 14.99 -17.81
CA ALA A 85 14.15 15.46 -16.45
C ALA A 85 12.92 16.16 -15.83
N GLU A 86 12.14 16.84 -16.67
CA GLU A 86 10.92 17.54 -16.25
C GLU A 86 9.86 16.55 -15.71
N ASP A 87 9.80 15.31 -16.24
CA ASP A 87 8.87 14.28 -15.81
C ASP A 87 9.06 13.92 -14.30
N LEU A 88 10.23 14.22 -13.73
CA LEU A 88 10.51 14.00 -12.30
C LEU A 88 9.67 14.89 -11.38
N PHE A 89 9.21 16.03 -11.87
CA PHE A 89 8.39 16.98 -11.11
C PHE A 89 6.88 16.70 -11.22
N SER A 90 6.48 15.85 -12.17
CA SER A 90 5.07 15.53 -12.43
C SER A 90 4.75 14.03 -12.30
N LEU A 91 5.42 13.35 -11.36
CA LEU A 91 5.33 11.90 -11.20
C LEU A 91 3.93 11.44 -10.78
N GLN A 92 3.23 10.75 -11.69
CA GLN A 92 1.95 10.09 -11.43
C GLN A 92 2.08 8.59 -11.14
N THR A 93 3.20 7.96 -11.52
CA THR A 93 3.45 6.53 -11.34
C THR A 93 4.13 6.23 -10.01
N MET A 94 3.89 5.04 -9.43
CA MET A 94 4.51 4.62 -8.17
C MET A 94 6.01 4.40 -8.28
N GLY A 95 6.49 3.77 -9.35
CA GLY A 95 7.92 3.61 -9.68
C GLY A 95 8.34 4.58 -10.77
N PHE A 96 9.61 5.00 -10.81
CA PHE A 96 10.15 5.87 -11.87
C PHE A 96 11.64 5.66 -12.15
N ARG A 97 12.44 5.16 -11.21
CA ARG A 97 13.91 5.10 -11.30
C ARG A 97 14.45 4.03 -12.24
N GLY A 98 13.66 3.02 -12.63
CA GLY A 98 14.12 1.90 -13.45
C GLY A 98 15.22 1.04 -12.80
N GLU A 99 15.24 0.94 -11.47
CA GLU A 99 16.31 0.25 -10.74
C GLU A 99 15.80 -0.95 -9.92
N ALA A 100 14.49 -1.04 -9.66
CA ALA A 100 13.94 -2.04 -8.76
C ALA A 100 14.15 -3.48 -9.26
N LEU A 101 13.80 -3.76 -10.53
CA LEU A 101 13.94 -5.10 -11.11
C LEU A 101 15.40 -5.48 -11.27
N ALA A 102 16.27 -4.56 -11.71
CA ALA A 102 17.71 -4.77 -11.79
C ALA A 102 18.31 -5.08 -10.40
N SER A 103 17.86 -4.37 -9.36
CA SER A 103 18.26 -4.60 -7.97
C SER A 103 17.81 -5.98 -7.45
N ILE A 104 16.58 -6.39 -7.75
CA ILE A 104 16.06 -7.72 -7.38
C ILE A 104 16.87 -8.81 -8.09
N ALA A 105 17.12 -8.66 -9.38
CA ALA A 105 17.88 -9.61 -10.18
C ALA A 105 19.34 -9.76 -9.73
N ALA A 106 19.93 -8.71 -9.15
CA ALA A 106 21.30 -8.74 -8.63
C ALA A 106 21.45 -9.63 -7.37
N ILE A 107 20.38 -9.86 -6.62
CA ILE A 107 20.43 -10.51 -5.30
C ILE A 107 19.56 -11.77 -5.21
N ALA A 108 18.90 -12.17 -6.28
CA ALA A 108 17.99 -13.30 -6.32
C ALA A 108 18.07 -14.03 -7.67
N GLN A 109 17.45 -15.20 -7.72
CA GLN A 109 17.16 -15.92 -8.94
C GLN A 109 15.75 -15.51 -9.39
N VAL A 110 15.62 -14.96 -10.59
CA VAL A 110 14.36 -14.42 -11.10
C VAL A 110 13.89 -15.24 -12.28
N GLU A 111 12.64 -15.67 -12.23
CA GLU A 111 11.90 -16.17 -13.39
C GLU A 111 10.75 -15.20 -13.65
N LEU A 112 10.68 -14.65 -14.86
CA LEU A 112 9.59 -13.84 -15.35
C LEU A 112 8.88 -14.57 -16.46
N ARG A 113 7.55 -14.65 -16.37
CA ARG A 113 6.68 -15.02 -17.49
C ARG A 113 5.74 -13.86 -17.73
N THR A 114 5.71 -13.35 -18.95
CA THR A 114 4.87 -12.20 -19.27
C THR A 114 4.37 -12.27 -20.70
N ARG A 115 3.14 -11.78 -20.90
CA ARG A 115 2.54 -11.64 -22.21
C ARG A 115 1.84 -10.30 -22.31
N ALA A 116 2.21 -9.53 -23.33
CA ALA A 116 1.56 -8.26 -23.61
C ALA A 116 0.09 -8.48 -23.99
N LYS A 117 -0.77 -7.55 -23.60
CA LYS A 117 -2.21 -7.62 -23.90
C LYS A 117 -2.45 -7.72 -25.40
N GLY A 118 -3.23 -8.71 -25.82
CA GLY A 118 -3.53 -8.97 -27.23
C GLY A 118 -2.44 -9.74 -27.99
N ALA A 119 -1.28 -10.04 -27.41
CA ALA A 119 -0.25 -10.85 -28.03
C ALA A 119 -0.62 -12.34 -27.99
N GLN A 120 -0.29 -13.08 -29.07
CA GLN A 120 -0.55 -14.52 -29.14
C GLN A 120 0.40 -15.33 -28.25
N LEU A 121 1.65 -14.91 -28.16
CA LEU A 121 2.70 -15.57 -27.40
C LEU A 121 3.33 -14.59 -26.40
N GLY A 122 3.68 -15.09 -25.24
CA GLY A 122 4.46 -14.39 -24.24
C GLY A 122 5.93 -14.80 -24.27
N THR A 123 6.67 -14.37 -23.27
CA THR A 123 8.07 -14.72 -23.08
C THR A 123 8.34 -15.17 -21.66
N LYS A 124 9.24 -16.12 -21.50
CA LYS A 124 9.82 -16.55 -20.23
C LYS A 124 11.28 -16.18 -20.21
N ILE A 125 11.69 -15.48 -19.15
CA ILE A 125 13.09 -15.07 -18.93
C ILE A 125 13.57 -15.65 -17.61
N MET A 126 14.78 -16.20 -17.61
CA MET A 126 15.47 -16.63 -16.40
C MET A 126 16.73 -15.79 -16.18
N ILE A 127 16.85 -15.21 -14.97
CA ILE A 127 17.97 -14.35 -14.59
C ILE A 127 18.55 -14.85 -13.27
N ASN A 128 19.86 -14.98 -13.21
CA ASN A 128 20.59 -15.39 -12.04
C ASN A 128 21.73 -14.40 -11.77
N ALA A 129 21.69 -13.71 -10.61
CA ALA A 129 22.69 -12.73 -10.22
C ALA A 129 23.01 -11.71 -11.35
N SER A 130 21.99 -11.06 -11.91
CA SER A 130 22.03 -10.10 -13.03
C SER A 130 22.42 -10.70 -14.39
N LYS A 131 22.62 -12.00 -14.51
CA LYS A 131 22.91 -12.64 -15.81
C LYS A 131 21.66 -13.30 -16.36
N CYS A 132 21.25 -12.95 -17.57
CA CYS A 132 20.21 -13.66 -18.28
C CYS A 132 20.73 -15.02 -18.72
N GLU A 133 20.11 -16.08 -18.23
CA GLU A 133 20.44 -17.47 -18.57
C GLU A 133 19.67 -17.93 -19.80
N SER A 134 18.38 -17.59 -19.89
CA SER A 134 17.55 -17.94 -21.04
C SER A 134 16.46 -16.92 -21.27
N GLN A 135 16.03 -16.79 -22.50
CA GLN A 135 14.82 -16.11 -22.92
C GLN A 135 14.18 -16.93 -24.03
N GLU A 136 12.96 -17.35 -23.83
CA GLU A 136 12.25 -18.24 -24.74
C GLU A 136 10.76 -17.86 -24.86
N PRO A 137 10.12 -18.11 -25.99
CA PRO A 137 8.67 -17.95 -26.12
C PRO A 137 7.93 -18.84 -25.10
N ASP A 138 6.84 -18.33 -24.52
CA ASP A 138 6.06 -19.05 -23.51
C ASP A 138 4.56 -18.84 -23.71
N MET A 139 3.79 -19.89 -23.49
CA MET A 139 2.33 -19.82 -23.47
C MET A 139 1.87 -19.49 -22.05
N CYS A 140 1.84 -18.21 -21.72
CA CYS A 140 1.39 -17.73 -20.39
C CYS A 140 0.17 -16.81 -20.52
N PRO A 141 -0.59 -16.59 -19.43
CA PRO A 141 -1.68 -15.60 -19.40
C PRO A 141 -1.16 -14.18 -19.69
N GLU A 142 -2.07 -13.28 -20.11
CA GLU A 142 -1.78 -11.84 -20.20
C GLU A 142 -1.44 -11.28 -18.82
N GLY A 143 -0.52 -10.29 -18.77
CA GLY A 143 0.03 -9.73 -17.56
C GLY A 143 1.42 -10.24 -17.26
N SER A 144 1.82 -10.26 -15.99
CA SER A 144 3.16 -10.69 -15.60
C SER A 144 3.12 -11.62 -14.38
N ASN A 145 4.03 -12.58 -14.36
CA ASN A 145 4.25 -13.49 -13.25
C ASN A 145 5.75 -13.49 -12.93
N PHE A 146 6.09 -12.79 -11.84
CA PHE A 146 7.44 -12.71 -11.31
C PHE A 146 7.63 -13.76 -10.22
N MET A 147 8.60 -14.62 -10.35
CA MET A 147 9.03 -15.59 -9.33
C MET A 147 10.46 -15.24 -8.89
N ILE A 148 10.57 -14.70 -7.68
CA ILE A 148 11.84 -14.33 -7.05
C ILE A 148 12.22 -15.43 -6.08
N LYS A 149 13.25 -16.19 -6.41
CA LYS A 149 13.69 -17.37 -5.66
C LYS A 149 14.98 -17.07 -4.90
N ASN A 150 15.09 -17.63 -3.69
CA ASN A 150 16.32 -17.62 -2.88
C ASN A 150 16.92 -16.22 -2.68
N ILE A 151 16.11 -15.26 -2.21
CA ILE A 151 16.56 -13.88 -1.98
C ILE A 151 17.86 -13.85 -1.15
N PHE A 152 18.82 -13.00 -1.56
CA PHE A 152 20.16 -12.86 -0.96
C PHE A 152 21.02 -14.13 -1.03
N PHE A 153 20.79 -15.03 -2.00
CA PHE A 153 21.57 -16.27 -2.12
C PHE A 153 23.07 -15.99 -2.33
N ASN A 154 23.40 -14.92 -3.04
CA ASN A 154 24.76 -14.47 -3.37
C ASN A 154 25.27 -13.33 -2.46
N VAL A 155 24.52 -12.97 -1.40
CA VAL A 155 24.88 -11.94 -0.41
C VAL A 155 24.76 -12.50 1.01
N PRO A 156 25.72 -13.38 1.45
CA PRO A 156 25.59 -14.11 2.70
C PRO A 156 25.41 -13.25 3.95
N ALA A 157 26.06 -12.06 3.98
CA ALA A 157 25.93 -11.12 5.07
C ALA A 157 24.45 -10.69 5.24
N ARG A 158 23.76 -10.27 4.16
CA ARG A 158 22.36 -9.87 4.22
C ARG A 158 21.43 -11.02 4.57
N ARG A 159 21.70 -12.22 4.03
CA ARG A 159 20.92 -13.41 4.38
C ARG A 159 20.94 -13.69 5.88
N LYS A 160 22.08 -13.46 6.57
CA LYS A 160 22.20 -13.57 8.03
C LYS A 160 21.43 -12.50 8.80
N PHE A 161 21.22 -11.32 8.23
CA PHE A 161 20.46 -10.24 8.87
C PHE A 161 18.94 -10.38 8.74
N LEU A 162 18.44 -11.31 7.91
CA LEU A 162 17.01 -11.61 7.86
C LEU A 162 16.55 -12.11 9.23
N LYS A 163 15.46 -11.56 9.72
CA LYS A 163 14.84 -11.95 10.98
C LYS A 163 14.13 -13.31 10.86
N SER A 164 13.50 -13.80 11.90
CA SER A 164 12.70 -15.04 11.81
C SER A 164 11.61 -14.95 10.76
N ASN A 165 11.14 -16.09 10.24
CA ASN A 165 10.04 -16.12 9.26
C ASN A 165 8.78 -15.41 9.78
N GLN A 166 8.50 -15.50 11.07
CA GLN A 166 7.36 -14.82 11.68
C GLN A 166 7.49 -13.27 11.60
N VAL A 167 8.70 -12.76 11.85
CA VAL A 167 8.95 -11.29 11.78
C VAL A 167 8.94 -10.81 10.33
N GLU A 168 9.55 -11.56 9.39
CA GLU A 168 9.53 -11.18 7.97
C GLU A 168 8.10 -11.25 7.41
N LEU A 169 7.32 -12.26 7.77
CA LEU A 169 5.91 -12.35 7.38
C LEU A 169 5.08 -11.18 7.93
N SER A 170 5.31 -10.77 9.18
CA SER A 170 4.65 -9.59 9.77
C SER A 170 5.00 -8.31 9.00
N ASN A 171 6.27 -8.15 8.57
CA ASN A 171 6.68 -7.01 7.75
C ASN A 171 6.00 -7.02 6.36
N ILE A 172 5.88 -8.21 5.76
CA ILE A 172 5.18 -8.39 4.49
C ILE A 172 3.69 -8.04 4.61
N ILE A 173 3.02 -8.54 5.64
CA ILE A 173 1.60 -8.26 5.88
C ILE A 173 1.37 -6.75 6.04
N LYS A 174 2.21 -6.06 6.82
CA LYS A 174 2.10 -4.61 7.01
C LYS A 174 2.28 -3.83 5.69
N GLU A 175 3.17 -4.26 4.82
CA GLU A 175 3.36 -3.62 3.53
C GLU A 175 2.20 -3.93 2.56
N TYR A 176 1.75 -5.19 2.54
CA TYR A 176 0.58 -5.63 1.80
C TYR A 176 -0.69 -4.88 2.20
N GLU A 177 -0.93 -4.66 3.51
CA GLU A 177 -2.08 -3.90 4.00
C GLU A 177 -2.10 -2.47 3.46
N LYS A 178 -0.95 -1.77 3.42
CA LYS A 178 -0.86 -0.42 2.86
C LYS A 178 -1.19 -0.40 1.37
N LEU A 179 -0.60 -1.33 0.61
CA LEU A 179 -0.81 -1.43 -0.85
C LEU A 179 -2.26 -1.80 -1.16
N ALA A 180 -2.83 -2.77 -0.45
CA ALA A 180 -4.20 -3.20 -0.63
C ALA A 180 -5.21 -2.13 -0.21
N LEU A 181 -4.89 -1.33 0.82
CA LEU A 181 -5.76 -0.28 1.32
C LEU A 181 -5.93 0.84 0.29
N VAL A 182 -4.83 1.41 -0.19
CA VAL A 182 -4.89 2.54 -1.12
C VAL A 182 -5.41 2.12 -2.50
N ASN A 183 -5.13 0.89 -2.93
CA ASN A 183 -5.60 0.32 -4.20
C ASN A 183 -6.85 -0.55 -3.99
N HIS A 184 -7.83 0.02 -3.28
CA HIS A 184 -9.05 -0.69 -2.88
C HIS A 184 -9.90 -1.24 -4.03
N HIS A 185 -9.73 -0.71 -5.25
CA HIS A 185 -10.41 -1.14 -6.48
C HIS A 185 -9.80 -2.41 -7.11
N VAL A 186 -8.60 -2.83 -6.66
CA VAL A 186 -7.88 -4.01 -7.16
C VAL A 186 -8.18 -5.23 -6.29
N ASP A 187 -8.35 -6.39 -6.93
CA ASP A 187 -8.43 -7.67 -6.22
C ASP A 187 -7.05 -8.07 -5.70
N PHE A 188 -6.96 -8.42 -4.43
CA PHE A 188 -5.71 -8.85 -3.83
C PHE A 188 -5.83 -10.21 -3.14
N SER A 189 -4.81 -11.05 -3.29
CA SER A 189 -4.66 -12.26 -2.48
C SER A 189 -3.22 -12.46 -2.01
N LEU A 190 -3.06 -12.96 -0.80
CA LEU A 190 -1.78 -13.28 -0.19
C LEU A 190 -1.84 -14.68 0.40
N SER A 191 -0.89 -15.53 0.01
CA SER A 191 -0.72 -16.87 0.58
C SER A 191 0.73 -17.10 1.02
N ASN A 192 0.91 -17.92 2.04
CA ASN A 192 2.24 -18.34 2.53
C ASN A 192 2.24 -19.83 2.86
N ASN A 193 3.20 -20.58 2.31
CA ASN A 193 3.30 -22.02 2.47
C ASN A 193 1.96 -22.73 2.15
N ASP A 194 1.39 -22.41 1.00
CA ASP A 194 0.13 -22.94 0.45
C ASP A 194 -1.12 -22.62 1.30
N LYS A 195 -0.97 -21.82 2.38
CA LYS A 195 -2.09 -21.33 3.17
C LYS A 195 -2.48 -19.93 2.72
N LEU A 196 -3.75 -19.77 2.34
CA LEU A 196 -4.32 -18.45 2.07
C LEU A 196 -4.40 -17.65 3.38
N LEU A 197 -3.76 -16.49 3.41
CA LEU A 197 -3.78 -15.57 4.55
C LEU A 197 -4.89 -14.53 4.39
N ASN A 198 -4.95 -13.89 3.21
CA ASN A 198 -5.91 -12.83 2.92
C ASN A 198 -6.38 -12.92 1.48
N LYS A 199 -7.65 -12.57 1.25
CA LYS A 199 -8.23 -12.38 -0.09
C LYS A 199 -9.24 -11.24 -0.03
N PHE A 200 -9.04 -10.24 -0.88
CA PHE A 200 -9.89 -9.04 -0.96
C PHE A 200 -10.34 -8.83 -2.39
N SER A 201 -11.62 -8.63 -2.60
CA SER A 201 -12.17 -8.18 -3.88
C SER A 201 -12.13 -6.66 -3.98
N GLY A 202 -12.05 -6.14 -5.19
CA GLY A 202 -12.16 -4.71 -5.44
C GLY A 202 -13.48 -4.13 -4.91
N GLY A 203 -13.43 -2.91 -4.39
CA GLY A 203 -14.60 -2.28 -3.80
C GLY A 203 -14.33 -0.84 -3.36
N SER A 204 -15.15 -0.31 -2.48
CA SER A 204 -14.94 1.02 -1.91
C SER A 204 -13.82 1.02 -0.87
N PHE A 205 -13.27 2.21 -0.60
CA PHE A 205 -12.22 2.39 0.42
C PHE A 205 -12.71 1.91 1.80
N LYS A 206 -13.97 2.22 2.15
CA LYS A 206 -14.59 1.77 3.41
C LYS A 206 -14.72 0.25 3.49
N GLN A 207 -15.18 -0.39 2.41
CA GLN A 207 -15.27 -1.86 2.35
C GLN A 207 -13.89 -2.52 2.50
N ARG A 208 -12.83 -1.91 1.92
CA ARG A 208 -11.48 -2.42 2.08
C ARG A 208 -10.99 -2.30 3.52
N ILE A 209 -11.28 -1.21 4.23
CA ILE A 209 -10.97 -1.06 5.66
C ILE A 209 -11.67 -2.15 6.48
N ALA A 210 -12.99 -2.36 6.24
CA ALA A 210 -13.74 -3.41 6.90
C ALA A 210 -13.18 -4.82 6.63
N SER A 211 -12.76 -5.09 5.41
CA SER A 211 -12.17 -6.38 5.03
C SER A 211 -10.81 -6.63 5.68
N LEU A 212 -10.01 -5.58 5.88
CA LEU A 212 -8.67 -5.65 6.51
C LEU A 212 -8.76 -5.80 8.03
N TRP A 213 -9.61 -5.03 8.71
CA TRP A 213 -9.60 -4.91 10.18
C TRP A 213 -10.95 -5.22 10.86
N GLY A 214 -11.95 -5.61 10.08
CA GLY A 214 -13.23 -6.09 10.57
C GLY A 214 -14.31 -5.01 10.75
N ALA A 215 -15.56 -5.47 10.89
CA ALA A 215 -16.73 -4.61 10.99
C ALA A 215 -16.70 -3.67 12.21
N LYS A 216 -16.09 -4.09 13.33
CA LYS A 216 -15.97 -3.25 14.53
C LYS A 216 -15.17 -1.96 14.28
N VAL A 217 -14.12 -2.01 13.44
CA VAL A 217 -13.38 -0.81 13.04
C VAL A 217 -14.26 0.06 12.15
N ASP A 218 -14.94 -0.56 11.17
CA ASP A 218 -15.82 0.15 10.22
C ASP A 218 -16.92 0.97 10.90
N GLN A 219 -17.57 0.41 11.93
CA GLN A 219 -18.66 1.07 12.71
C GLN A 219 -18.18 2.32 13.45
N GLN A 220 -16.89 2.39 13.76
CA GLN A 220 -16.29 3.51 14.48
C GLN A 220 -15.77 4.62 13.54
N LEU A 221 -15.93 4.48 12.23
CA LEU A 221 -15.38 5.43 11.26
C LEU A 221 -16.37 6.55 10.93
N VAL A 222 -15.86 7.76 10.94
CA VAL A 222 -16.52 9.00 10.50
C VAL A 222 -15.90 9.41 9.17
N PRO A 223 -16.70 9.70 8.13
CA PRO A 223 -16.18 10.16 6.85
C PRO A 223 -15.60 11.57 6.97
N LEU A 224 -14.50 11.80 6.28
CA LEU A 224 -13.86 13.09 6.08
C LEU A 224 -13.75 13.35 4.58
N ASN A 225 -14.31 14.47 4.12
CA ASN A 225 -14.21 14.91 2.74
C ASN A 225 -14.11 16.42 2.72
N THR A 226 -12.96 16.94 2.32
CA THR A 226 -12.68 18.36 2.19
C THR A 226 -11.99 18.59 0.86
N ASP A 227 -12.48 19.56 0.09
CA ASP A 227 -11.95 19.92 -1.20
C ASP A 227 -11.63 21.42 -1.22
N THR A 228 -10.38 21.74 -1.50
CA THR A 228 -9.87 23.12 -1.55
C THR A 228 -8.98 23.28 -2.79
N SER A 229 -8.57 24.50 -3.10
CA SER A 229 -7.64 24.77 -4.21
C SER A 229 -6.23 24.21 -3.99
N LEU A 230 -5.83 23.91 -2.73
CA LEU A 230 -4.49 23.41 -2.38
C LEU A 230 -4.44 21.89 -2.23
N VAL A 231 -5.51 21.30 -1.70
CA VAL A 231 -5.56 19.87 -1.39
C VAL A 231 -6.99 19.39 -1.31
N ARG A 232 -7.22 18.19 -1.82
CA ARG A 232 -8.42 17.41 -1.54
C ARG A 232 -8.06 16.31 -0.55
N ILE A 233 -8.76 16.25 0.60
CA ILE A 233 -8.55 15.25 1.64
C ILE A 233 -9.81 14.41 1.74
N THR A 234 -9.68 13.11 1.54
CA THR A 234 -10.80 12.15 1.62
C THR A 234 -10.42 10.98 2.51
N GLY A 235 -11.41 10.35 3.12
CA GLY A 235 -11.17 9.14 3.90
C GLY A 235 -11.99 9.09 5.17
N PHE A 236 -11.40 8.57 6.24
CA PHE A 236 -12.09 8.30 7.49
C PHE A 236 -11.19 8.58 8.69
N VAL A 237 -11.81 9.10 9.75
CA VAL A 237 -11.22 9.19 11.10
C VAL A 237 -12.09 8.42 12.06
N SER A 238 -11.55 7.92 13.17
CA SER A 238 -12.36 7.20 14.16
C SER A 238 -13.17 8.16 15.03
N LYS A 239 -14.33 7.70 15.51
CA LYS A 239 -14.99 8.31 16.67
C LYS A 239 -14.05 8.28 17.88
N PRO A 240 -14.22 9.17 18.88
CA PRO A 240 -13.43 9.14 20.10
C PRO A 240 -13.38 7.78 20.79
N GLU A 241 -14.52 7.06 20.84
CA GLU A 241 -14.65 5.72 21.46
C GLU A 241 -13.84 4.65 20.71
N GLY A 242 -13.38 4.97 19.50
CA GLY A 242 -12.51 4.10 18.68
C GLY A 242 -11.03 4.27 18.96
N ALA A 243 -10.63 5.21 19.83
CA ALA A 243 -9.24 5.43 20.22
C ALA A 243 -8.67 4.23 21.00
N ARG A 244 -7.35 4.02 20.92
CA ARG A 244 -6.68 2.86 21.49
C ARG A 244 -5.30 3.22 22.04
N LYS A 245 -4.91 2.55 23.11
CA LYS A 245 -3.54 2.68 23.68
C LYS A 245 -2.49 1.95 22.83
N ARG A 246 -2.87 0.91 22.11
CA ARG A 246 -1.99 0.07 21.29
C ARG A 246 -2.73 -0.41 20.04
N ASN A 247 -1.94 -0.78 19.01
CA ASN A 247 -2.47 -1.32 17.75
C ASN A 247 -3.44 -0.36 17.05
N PHE A 248 -3.20 0.94 17.16
CA PHE A 248 -3.92 1.96 16.41
C PHE A 248 -3.57 1.89 14.92
N LEU A 249 -4.52 2.24 14.09
CA LEU A 249 -4.45 2.15 12.63
C LEU A 249 -4.33 3.56 12.05
N GLN A 250 -3.15 3.93 11.57
CA GLN A 250 -2.84 5.29 11.15
C GLN A 250 -2.21 5.28 9.76
N PHE A 251 -3.01 5.64 8.76
CA PHE A 251 -2.63 5.60 7.37
C PHE A 251 -2.86 6.95 6.70
N LEU A 252 -1.78 7.55 6.20
CA LEU A 252 -1.80 8.72 5.34
C LEU A 252 -1.29 8.33 3.96
N PHE A 253 -2.01 8.75 2.96
CA PHE A 253 -1.63 8.57 1.56
C PHE A 253 -1.63 9.92 0.85
N VAL A 254 -0.71 10.11 -0.09
CA VAL A 254 -0.72 11.25 -1.01
C VAL A 254 -0.56 10.74 -2.45
N ASN A 255 -1.49 11.11 -3.31
CA ASN A 255 -1.52 10.69 -4.71
C ASN A 255 -1.31 9.16 -4.86
N GLY A 256 -1.98 8.36 -3.99
CA GLY A 256 -1.87 6.90 -3.96
C GLY A 256 -0.65 6.33 -3.23
N ARG A 257 0.28 7.13 -2.73
CA ARG A 257 1.49 6.68 -2.01
C ARG A 257 1.32 6.75 -0.51
N PHE A 258 1.72 5.71 0.21
CA PHE A 258 1.81 5.77 1.67
C PHE A 258 2.86 6.79 2.11
N MET A 259 2.50 7.67 3.04
CA MET A 259 3.44 8.63 3.63
C MET A 259 3.45 8.54 5.16
N ARG A 260 4.59 8.90 5.73
CA ARG A 260 4.74 9.23 7.14
C ARG A 260 4.98 10.72 7.25
N HIS A 261 4.07 11.41 7.89
CA HIS A 261 4.13 12.85 8.03
C HIS A 261 3.85 13.27 9.47
N PRO A 262 4.89 13.39 10.31
CA PRO A 262 4.73 13.71 11.74
C PRO A 262 3.96 15.01 11.99
N TYR A 263 4.10 16.00 11.11
CA TYR A 263 3.41 17.27 11.24
C TYR A 263 1.90 17.13 10.99
N PHE A 264 1.48 16.42 9.94
CA PHE A 264 0.06 16.13 9.71
C PHE A 264 -0.53 15.19 10.76
N HIS A 265 0.26 14.24 11.27
CA HIS A 265 -0.14 13.43 12.41
C HIS A 265 -0.50 14.32 13.60
N LYS A 266 0.33 15.34 13.93
CA LYS A 266 0.03 16.29 15.00
C LYS A 266 -1.26 17.08 14.77
N ALA A 267 -1.57 17.46 13.51
CA ALA A 267 -2.84 18.11 13.17
C ALA A 267 -4.05 17.26 13.54
N ILE A 268 -3.97 15.96 13.23
CA ILE A 268 -5.05 15.01 13.57
C ILE A 268 -5.15 14.86 15.09
N ILE A 269 -4.04 14.57 15.78
CA ILE A 269 -4.04 14.35 17.22
C ILE A 269 -4.54 15.58 17.98
N SER A 270 -4.11 16.79 17.59
CA SER A 270 -4.58 18.03 18.22
C SER A 270 -6.09 18.25 18.10
N SER A 271 -6.73 17.65 17.09
CA SER A 271 -8.18 17.72 16.94
C SER A 271 -8.93 16.77 17.88
N TYR A 272 -8.25 15.84 18.52
CA TYR A 272 -8.78 14.88 19.49
C TYR A 272 -8.43 15.23 20.94
N SER A 273 -7.60 16.27 21.21
CA SER A 273 -6.99 16.53 22.53
C SER A 273 -7.98 16.65 23.69
N GLU A 274 -9.24 17.09 23.42
CA GLU A 274 -10.30 17.21 24.43
C GLU A 274 -11.31 16.04 24.40
N LEU A 275 -11.13 15.10 23.46
CA LEU A 275 -12.10 14.04 23.20
C LEU A 275 -11.64 12.66 23.61
N ILE A 276 -10.33 12.45 23.76
CA ILE A 276 -9.74 11.15 24.12
C ILE A 276 -8.66 11.34 25.21
N PRO A 277 -8.39 10.30 26.03
CA PRO A 277 -7.28 10.32 26.99
C PRO A 277 -5.92 10.53 26.31
N ASP A 278 -4.98 11.18 26.99
CA ASP A 278 -3.63 11.52 26.46
C ASP A 278 -2.82 10.28 26.02
N ASP A 279 -3.08 9.12 26.61
CA ASP A 279 -2.38 7.87 26.33
C ASP A 279 -3.07 7.02 25.24
N GLU A 280 -4.12 7.52 24.61
CA GLU A 280 -4.84 6.88 23.52
C GLU A 280 -4.62 7.60 22.19
N GLN A 281 -4.78 6.84 21.10
CA GLN A 281 -4.56 7.30 19.74
C GLN A 281 -5.77 6.96 18.86
N PRO A 282 -6.25 7.90 18.03
CA PRO A 282 -7.34 7.63 17.11
C PRO A 282 -6.83 6.80 15.92
N ASN A 283 -7.75 6.07 15.29
CA ASN A 283 -7.52 5.50 13.96
C ASN A 283 -7.85 6.54 12.89
N TYR A 284 -7.07 6.55 11.81
CA TYR A 284 -7.37 7.37 10.63
C TYR A 284 -6.83 6.74 9.36
N PHE A 285 -7.56 6.96 8.26
CA PHE A 285 -7.30 6.46 6.93
C PHE A 285 -7.58 7.60 5.95
N LEU A 286 -6.57 8.41 5.65
CA LEU A 286 -6.73 9.65 4.89
C LEU A 286 -5.92 9.62 3.60
N ASN A 287 -6.54 10.08 2.53
CA ASN A 287 -5.96 10.20 1.20
C ASN A 287 -5.92 11.68 0.80
N PHE A 288 -4.73 12.16 0.49
CA PHE A 288 -4.46 13.53 0.04
C PHE A 288 -4.26 13.48 -1.47
N SER A 289 -5.05 14.25 -2.18
CA SER A 289 -4.84 14.53 -3.61
C SER A 289 -4.35 15.96 -3.75
N VAL A 290 -3.14 16.12 -4.27
CA VAL A 290 -2.48 17.41 -4.47
C VAL A 290 -1.87 17.45 -5.87
N ASP A 291 -1.58 18.65 -6.35
CA ASP A 291 -0.81 18.81 -7.57
C ASP A 291 0.57 18.12 -7.40
N PRO A 292 0.98 17.19 -8.28
CA PRO A 292 2.28 16.55 -8.21
C PRO A 292 3.45 17.54 -8.15
N GLU A 293 3.36 18.70 -8.79
CA GLU A 293 4.40 19.74 -8.78
C GLU A 293 4.54 20.44 -7.43
N SER A 294 3.50 20.38 -6.56
CA SER A 294 3.53 20.95 -5.22
C SER A 294 4.16 20.08 -4.14
N ILE A 295 4.66 18.89 -4.52
CA ILE A 295 5.26 17.93 -3.58
C ILE A 295 6.60 17.40 -4.11
N ASP A 296 7.56 17.18 -3.20
CA ASP A 296 8.78 16.42 -3.50
C ASP A 296 8.72 15.04 -2.85
N VAL A 297 8.66 14.00 -3.68
CA VAL A 297 8.64 12.57 -3.29
C VAL A 297 10.03 11.92 -3.35
N ASN A 298 11.04 12.62 -3.87
CA ASN A 298 12.37 12.05 -4.11
C ASN A 298 13.37 12.31 -2.98
N ILE A 299 12.90 12.47 -1.76
CA ILE A 299 13.74 12.81 -0.60
C ILE A 299 14.44 11.58 -0.03
N HIS A 300 13.75 10.43 0.03
CA HIS A 300 14.26 9.21 0.62
C HIS A 300 14.08 8.00 -0.32
N PRO A 301 15.01 7.01 -0.34
CA PRO A 301 14.89 5.82 -1.17
C PRO A 301 13.57 5.06 -1.00
N THR A 302 13.03 5.02 0.24
CA THR A 302 11.74 4.36 0.53
C THR A 302 10.53 5.18 0.09
N LYS A 303 10.70 6.44 -0.34
CA LYS A 303 9.63 7.35 -0.79
C LYS A 303 8.48 7.53 0.22
N THR A 304 8.76 7.36 1.51
CA THR A 304 7.75 7.49 2.58
C THR A 304 7.74 8.86 3.23
N GLU A 305 8.80 9.64 3.04
CA GLU A 305 8.91 11.03 3.47
C GLU A 305 8.67 11.93 2.27
N ILE A 306 7.71 12.84 2.37
CA ILE A 306 7.27 13.72 1.29
C ILE A 306 7.25 15.13 1.84
N LYS A 307 7.81 16.08 1.08
CA LYS A 307 7.72 17.51 1.39
C LYS A 307 6.60 18.13 0.58
N PHE A 308 5.86 19.00 1.23
CA PHE A 308 4.81 19.79 0.61
C PHE A 308 5.26 21.25 0.54
N GLU A 309 5.01 21.91 -0.57
CA GLU A 309 5.25 23.35 -0.70
C GLU A 309 4.40 24.15 0.29
N ASN A 310 3.12 23.78 0.43
CA ASN A 310 2.13 24.46 1.24
C ASN A 310 1.78 23.70 2.54
N GLU A 311 2.80 23.27 3.29
CA GLU A 311 2.65 22.36 4.44
C GLU A 311 1.78 22.96 5.56
N LEU A 312 1.98 24.24 5.93
CA LEU A 312 1.22 24.90 6.99
C LEU A 312 -0.26 25.13 6.61
N PRO A 313 -0.63 25.64 5.44
CA PRO A 313 -2.03 25.73 5.02
C PRO A 313 -2.70 24.36 5.00
N ILE A 314 -2.04 23.32 4.48
CA ILE A 314 -2.60 21.95 4.45
C ILE A 314 -2.82 21.43 5.88
N TRP A 315 -1.90 21.70 6.81
CA TRP A 315 -2.07 21.37 8.23
C TRP A 315 -3.34 22.01 8.82
N GLN A 316 -3.57 23.31 8.55
CA GLN A 316 -4.75 24.03 9.03
C GLN A 316 -6.05 23.47 8.44
N ILE A 317 -6.06 23.19 7.13
CA ILE A 317 -7.19 22.56 6.42
C ILE A 317 -7.48 21.18 7.04
N LEU A 318 -6.46 20.35 7.25
CA LEU A 318 -6.61 19.02 7.84
C LEU A 318 -7.19 19.10 9.26
N ALA A 319 -6.64 19.96 10.11
CA ALA A 319 -7.12 20.13 11.49
C ALA A 319 -8.58 20.59 11.52
N ALA A 320 -8.96 21.55 10.67
CA ALA A 320 -10.34 22.02 10.54
C ALA A 320 -11.28 20.91 10.05
N ALA A 321 -10.87 20.16 9.02
CA ALA A 321 -11.65 19.07 8.45
C ALA A 321 -11.90 17.93 9.47
N VAL A 322 -10.88 17.57 10.27
CA VAL A 322 -11.04 16.56 11.32
C VAL A 322 -12.01 17.05 12.40
N LYS A 323 -11.85 18.29 12.90
CA LYS A 323 -12.78 18.89 13.87
C LYS A 323 -14.20 18.95 13.37
N GLU A 324 -14.40 19.38 12.12
CA GLU A 324 -15.72 19.43 11.49
C GLU A 324 -16.37 18.05 11.40
N SER A 325 -15.61 17.03 10.96
CA SER A 325 -16.09 15.66 10.85
C SER A 325 -16.52 15.11 12.22
N LEU A 326 -15.72 15.34 13.26
CA LEU A 326 -16.04 14.93 14.63
C LEU A 326 -17.24 15.69 15.20
N GLY A 327 -17.33 17.03 14.96
CA GLY A 327 -18.42 17.88 15.44
C GLY A 327 -19.76 17.50 14.83
N ARG A 328 -19.83 17.21 13.54
CA ARG A 328 -21.07 16.75 12.88
C ARG A 328 -21.58 15.43 13.49
N PHE A 329 -20.69 14.56 13.95
CA PHE A 329 -21.07 13.27 14.51
C PHE A 329 -21.52 13.37 15.97
N SER A 330 -20.93 14.30 16.74
CA SER A 330 -21.34 14.56 18.13
C SER A 330 -22.64 15.34 18.24
N ALA A 331 -23.02 16.06 17.16
CA ALA A 331 -24.25 16.87 17.12
C ALA A 331 -25.50 16.06 16.76
N VAL A 332 -25.37 14.82 16.28
CA VAL A 332 -26.50 13.93 16.03
C VAL A 332 -26.71 13.06 17.27
N PRO A 333 -27.72 13.31 18.13
CA PRO A 333 -28.04 12.41 19.22
C PRO A 333 -28.38 11.05 18.59
N GLN A 334 -27.66 10.00 18.95
CA GLN A 334 -28.13 8.64 18.74
C GLN A 334 -29.34 8.49 19.68
N ILE A 335 -30.55 8.59 19.13
CA ILE A 335 -31.72 8.14 19.81
C ILE A 335 -31.63 6.61 19.76
N ASP A 336 -31.07 6.04 20.82
CA ASP A 336 -31.09 4.59 21.04
C ASP A 336 -32.55 4.25 21.43
N PHE A 337 -33.25 3.71 20.47
CA PHE A 337 -34.56 3.09 20.76
C PHE A 337 -34.31 1.71 21.39
N ASP A 338 -33.66 1.70 22.55
CA ASP A 338 -33.64 0.51 23.38
C ASP A 338 -35.08 0.26 23.85
N THR A 339 -35.78 -0.64 23.16
CA THR A 339 -37.15 -1.06 23.44
C THR A 339 -37.29 -1.94 24.69
N ILE A 340 -36.21 -2.10 25.49
CA ILE A 340 -36.19 -2.95 26.70
C ILE A 340 -37.06 -2.37 27.79
N ASP A 341 -37.29 -1.05 27.87
CA ASP A 341 -38.16 -0.38 28.86
C ASP A 341 -39.31 0.40 28.22
N ALA A 342 -39.75 0.07 27.02
CA ALA A 342 -40.92 0.66 26.44
C ALA A 342 -42.16 0.11 27.21
N PRO A 343 -43.01 0.97 27.86
CA PRO A 343 -44.23 0.50 28.48
C PRO A 343 -45.11 -0.21 27.44
N GLU A 344 -45.60 -1.40 27.77
CA GLU A 344 -46.51 -2.14 26.90
C GLU A 344 -47.71 -1.24 26.55
N ILE A 345 -47.88 -0.96 25.25
CA ILE A 345 -49.08 -0.27 24.77
C ILE A 345 -50.26 -1.21 24.99
N PRO A 346 -51.25 -0.88 25.90
CA PRO A 346 -52.37 -1.77 26.13
C PRO A 346 -53.14 -1.96 24.81
N ALA A 347 -53.32 -3.21 24.43
CA ALA A 347 -54.15 -3.56 23.28
C ALA A 347 -55.57 -3.05 23.51
N PHE A 348 -56.07 -2.20 22.61
CA PHE A 348 -57.44 -1.71 22.66
C PHE A 348 -58.39 -2.90 22.36
N ASN A 349 -59.08 -3.38 23.39
CA ASN A 349 -60.11 -4.38 23.21
C ASN A 349 -61.45 -3.69 22.94
N ASP A 350 -62.06 -3.95 21.77
CA ASP A 350 -63.34 -3.41 21.28
C ASP A 350 -64.56 -3.73 22.14
N HIS A 351 -64.38 -4.20 23.37
CA HIS A 351 -65.51 -4.62 24.29
C HIS A 351 -65.61 -3.82 25.59
N THR A 352 -64.98 -2.64 25.67
CA THR A 352 -65.20 -1.78 26.83
C THR A 352 -66.51 -0.96 26.68
N VAL A 353 -67.59 -1.46 27.24
CA VAL A 353 -68.86 -0.72 27.37
C VAL A 353 -68.60 0.43 28.36
N VAL A 354 -68.58 1.68 27.89
CA VAL A 354 -68.58 2.86 28.75
C VAL A 354 -70.00 3.08 29.26
N THR A 355 -70.32 2.73 30.55
CA THR A 355 -71.51 3.18 31.24
C THR A 355 -71.25 4.64 31.68
N ALA A 356 -72.06 5.56 31.16
CA ALA A 356 -72.09 6.96 31.60
C ALA A 356 -72.79 7.07 32.97
N PRO A 357 -72.44 8.13 33.76
CA PRO A 357 -73.03 8.33 35.13
C PRO A 357 -74.47 8.75 35.13
#